data_2c46cfdcd5c664a3c08e452f3a264cc0
#
_entry.id   2c46cfdcd5c664a3c08e452f3a264cc0
#
_cell.length_a   1.000
_cell.length_b   1.000
_cell.length_c   1.000
_cell.angle_alpha   90.00
_cell.angle_beta   90.00
_cell.angle_gamma   90.00
#
_symmetry.space_group_name_H-M   'P 1'
#
loop_
_entity.id
_entity.type
_entity.pdbx_description
1 polymer ?
#
loop_
_entity_poly.entity_id
_entity_poly.type
_entity_poly.pdbx_seq_one_letter_code
_entity_poly.pdbx_strand_id
1 'polypeptide(L)'
;LAGLVFLSIGLIARFKEEKGNRARVSSFGFWSLVICQIGNASFFAFGIALAPVAVVLLAVATVPVIAALLGYFLLGELADRRVWATIVLVFSGILMSVAGDIERGMNIDFETLLGACCGLAVAISLAFNFVIIRKNKTVPFELAIGLGALIAGCTAFYLWPAAWQVRGASLIYISVTGLIILPVSFFFLSKASRLTSAANVSMIMLLETVLGPLWVWLGIKETPNSLTLLGGVLVVGALGFFLYRQAGEPALE
;
A
#
# COMPACT_ATOMS: atom_id res chain seq x y z
N LEU A 1 -10.22 -13.48 3.11
CA LEU A 1 -11.20 -13.17 2.04
C LEU A 1 -10.49 -12.67 0.78
N ALA A 2 -9.74 -11.56 0.82
CA ALA A 2 -9.04 -10.99 -0.35
C ALA A 2 -8.14 -12.01 -1.07
N GLY A 3 -7.41 -12.84 -0.30
CA GLY A 3 -6.57 -13.88 -0.86
C GLY A 3 -7.33 -14.91 -1.71
N LEU A 4 -8.55 -15.29 -1.31
CA LEU A 4 -9.40 -16.20 -2.10
C LEU A 4 -9.81 -15.57 -3.43
N VAL A 5 -10.19 -14.29 -3.41
CA VAL A 5 -10.58 -13.56 -4.63
C VAL A 5 -9.41 -13.48 -5.61
N PHE A 6 -8.23 -13.09 -5.12
CA PHE A 6 -7.03 -13.01 -5.96
C PHE A 6 -6.61 -14.36 -6.52
N LEU A 7 -6.67 -15.43 -5.72
CA LEU A 7 -6.38 -16.77 -6.23
C LEU A 7 -7.37 -17.19 -7.31
N SER A 8 -8.66 -16.92 -7.11
CA SER A 8 -9.69 -17.23 -8.12
C SER A 8 -9.42 -16.49 -9.42
N ILE A 9 -9.14 -15.18 -9.36
CA ILE A 9 -8.80 -14.36 -10.54
C ILE A 9 -7.54 -14.90 -11.22
N GLY A 10 -6.48 -15.16 -10.45
CA GLY A 10 -5.22 -15.65 -10.98
C GLY A 10 -5.31 -17.04 -11.60
N LEU A 11 -6.10 -17.94 -11.01
CA LEU A 11 -6.37 -19.27 -11.59
C LEU A 11 -7.15 -19.14 -12.90
N ILE A 12 -8.21 -18.34 -12.95
CA ILE A 12 -9.00 -18.11 -14.17
C ILE A 12 -8.11 -17.51 -15.28
N ALA A 13 -7.28 -16.52 -14.94
CA ALA A 13 -6.33 -15.93 -15.89
C ALA A 13 -5.38 -16.99 -16.45
N ARG A 14 -4.86 -17.86 -15.59
CA ARG A 14 -3.93 -18.93 -15.97
C ARG A 14 -4.57 -20.02 -16.82
N PHE A 15 -5.86 -20.31 -16.62
CA PHE A 15 -6.58 -21.26 -17.47
C PHE A 15 -6.79 -20.72 -18.89
N LYS A 16 -6.87 -19.40 -19.07
CA LYS A 16 -7.01 -18.74 -20.37
C LYS A 16 -5.69 -18.57 -21.12
N GLU A 17 -4.55 -18.68 -20.43
CA GLU A 17 -3.23 -18.62 -21.07
C GLU A 17 -2.90 -19.92 -21.79
N GLU A 18 -2.40 -19.83 -23.04
CA GLU A 18 -1.88 -20.98 -23.78
C GLU A 18 -0.73 -21.65 -23.02
N LYS A 19 -0.68 -23.00 -23.08
CA LYS A 19 0.29 -23.84 -22.34
C LYS A 19 1.76 -23.44 -22.55
N GLY A 20 2.11 -22.78 -23.65
CA GLY A 20 3.46 -22.36 -23.99
C GLY A 20 3.90 -21.03 -23.33
N ASN A 21 2.95 -20.20 -22.91
CA ASN A 21 3.21 -18.86 -22.36
C ASN A 21 2.91 -18.74 -20.85
N ARG A 22 2.70 -19.89 -20.18
CA ARG A 22 2.39 -19.90 -18.75
C ARG A 22 3.56 -19.39 -17.92
N ALA A 23 3.36 -18.27 -17.26
CA ALA A 23 4.31 -17.70 -16.32
C ALA A 23 4.71 -18.72 -15.24
N ARG A 24 6.03 -18.80 -14.97
CA ARG A 24 6.58 -19.81 -14.05
C ARG A 24 6.27 -19.42 -12.60
N VAL A 25 5.41 -20.20 -11.95
CA VAL A 25 5.12 -20.10 -10.50
C VAL A 25 6.36 -20.42 -9.64
N SER A 26 7.36 -21.11 -10.20
CA SER A 26 8.61 -21.42 -9.50
C SER A 26 9.70 -20.35 -9.63
N SER A 27 9.39 -19.17 -10.19
CA SER A 27 10.38 -18.09 -10.33
C SER A 27 10.69 -17.43 -8.98
N PHE A 28 11.92 -16.99 -8.80
CA PHE A 28 12.32 -16.22 -7.62
C PHE A 28 11.43 -14.99 -7.42
N GLY A 29 11.06 -14.30 -8.51
CA GLY A 29 10.15 -13.14 -8.46
C GLY A 29 8.77 -13.48 -7.91
N PHE A 30 8.21 -14.66 -8.23
CA PHE A 30 6.92 -15.09 -7.70
C PHE A 30 6.96 -15.27 -6.17
N TRP A 31 7.93 -16.01 -5.66
CA TRP A 31 8.07 -16.25 -4.22
C TRP A 31 8.44 -15.00 -3.44
N SER A 32 9.23 -14.11 -4.04
CA SER A 32 9.51 -12.80 -3.44
C SER A 32 8.24 -11.97 -3.28
N LEU A 33 7.33 -11.96 -4.27
CA LEU A 33 6.02 -11.30 -4.15
C LEU A 33 5.16 -11.93 -3.05
N VAL A 34 5.15 -13.26 -2.94
CA VAL A 34 4.43 -13.96 -1.87
C VAL A 34 4.93 -13.52 -0.50
N ILE A 35 6.25 -13.51 -0.29
CA ILE A 35 6.87 -13.10 0.98
C ILE A 35 6.57 -11.63 1.28
N CYS A 36 6.72 -10.74 0.29
CA CYS A 36 6.40 -9.33 0.45
C CYS A 36 4.93 -9.12 0.81
N GLN A 37 4.02 -9.90 0.23
CA GLN A 37 2.59 -9.79 0.54
C GLN A 37 2.25 -10.31 1.95
N ILE A 38 2.89 -11.39 2.40
CA ILE A 38 2.78 -11.87 3.78
C ILE A 38 3.27 -10.78 4.73
N GLY A 39 4.44 -10.20 4.46
CA GLY A 39 5.00 -9.11 5.26
C GLY A 39 4.08 -7.90 5.30
N ASN A 40 3.60 -7.44 4.13
CA ASN A 40 2.68 -6.32 4.04
C ASN A 40 1.42 -6.53 4.89
N ALA A 41 0.74 -7.66 4.73
CA ALA A 41 -0.50 -7.95 5.45
C ALA A 41 -0.29 -8.11 6.95
N SER A 42 0.77 -8.81 7.36
CA SER A 42 1.06 -9.10 8.77
C SER A 42 1.54 -7.85 9.51
N PHE A 43 2.54 -7.14 8.97
CA PHE A 43 3.08 -5.95 9.62
C PHE A 43 2.06 -4.81 9.67
N PHE A 44 1.18 -4.67 8.66
CA PHE A 44 0.12 -3.68 8.72
C PHE A 44 -0.86 -3.97 9.86
N ALA A 45 -1.30 -5.24 10.00
CA ALA A 45 -2.20 -5.63 11.08
C ALA A 45 -1.56 -5.44 12.47
N PHE A 46 -0.29 -5.84 12.65
CA PHE A 46 0.42 -5.62 13.90
C PHE A 46 0.66 -4.13 14.17
N GLY A 47 1.01 -3.35 13.15
CA GLY A 47 1.26 -1.92 13.29
C GLY A 47 0.04 -1.18 13.85
N ILE A 48 -1.14 -1.39 13.25
CA ILE A 48 -2.39 -0.74 13.72
C ILE A 48 -2.92 -1.30 15.05
N ALA A 49 -2.47 -2.48 15.48
CA ALA A 49 -2.79 -3.01 16.80
C ALA A 49 -1.91 -2.42 17.91
N LEU A 50 -0.70 -1.96 17.59
CA LEU A 50 0.29 -1.42 18.53
C LEU A 50 0.31 0.10 18.58
N ALA A 51 -0.05 0.78 17.50
CA ALA A 51 0.08 2.22 17.38
C ALA A 51 -1.15 2.87 16.71
N PRO A 52 -1.38 4.16 16.95
CA PRO A 52 -2.37 4.93 16.21
C PRO A 52 -2.16 4.81 14.70
N VAL A 53 -3.26 4.66 13.96
CA VAL A 53 -3.23 4.46 12.50
C VAL A 53 -2.43 5.54 11.78
N ALA A 54 -2.49 6.79 12.26
CA ALA A 54 -1.74 7.92 11.71
C ALA A 54 -0.23 7.69 11.72
N VAL A 55 0.33 7.12 12.80
CA VAL A 55 1.77 6.81 12.92
C VAL A 55 2.18 5.73 11.94
N VAL A 56 1.38 4.67 11.83
CA VAL A 56 1.63 3.57 10.88
C VAL A 56 1.58 4.08 9.45
N LEU A 57 0.56 4.88 9.10
CA LEU A 57 0.42 5.46 7.77
C LEU A 57 1.53 6.46 7.44
N LEU A 58 2.02 7.22 8.43
CA LEU A 58 3.20 8.08 8.24
C LEU A 58 4.43 7.25 7.84
N ALA A 59 4.66 6.13 8.53
CA ALA A 59 5.75 5.22 8.18
C ALA A 59 5.53 4.59 6.79
N VAL A 60 4.32 4.17 6.46
CA VAL A 60 3.96 3.67 5.10
C VAL A 60 4.16 4.74 4.03
N ALA A 61 3.99 6.02 4.36
CA ALA A 61 4.22 7.12 3.41
C ALA A 61 5.68 7.23 2.91
N THR A 62 6.61 6.49 3.52
CA THR A 62 8.00 6.36 3.01
C THR A 62 8.11 5.45 1.77
N VAL A 63 7.04 4.75 1.35
CA VAL A 63 7.05 3.86 0.18
C VAL A 63 7.64 4.51 -1.07
N PRO A 64 7.30 5.75 -1.47
CA PRO A 64 7.87 6.36 -2.68
C PRO A 64 9.39 6.54 -2.61
N VAL A 65 9.91 6.88 -1.44
CA VAL A 65 11.37 7.01 -1.23
C VAL A 65 12.05 5.67 -1.44
N ILE A 66 11.52 4.62 -0.79
CA ILE A 66 12.06 3.27 -0.87
C ILE A 66 11.90 2.72 -2.29
N ALA A 67 10.75 2.95 -2.93
CA ALA A 67 10.49 2.53 -4.30
C ALA A 67 11.41 3.22 -5.33
N ALA A 68 11.70 4.51 -5.14
CA ALA A 68 12.64 5.25 -5.98
C ALA A 68 14.07 4.70 -5.82
N LEU A 69 14.52 4.44 -4.58
CA LEU A 69 15.82 3.85 -4.32
C LEU A 69 15.94 2.44 -4.88
N LEU A 70 14.95 1.58 -4.65
CA LEU A 70 14.94 0.22 -5.19
C LEU A 70 14.84 0.21 -6.72
N GLY A 71 14.07 1.13 -7.31
CA GLY A 71 13.99 1.34 -8.76
C GLY A 71 15.36 1.67 -9.35
N TYR A 72 16.09 2.56 -8.69
CA TYR A 72 17.46 2.90 -9.10
C TYR A 72 18.39 1.69 -9.02
N PHE A 73 18.47 1.01 -7.87
CA PHE A 73 19.41 -0.11 -7.67
C PHE A 73 19.06 -1.37 -8.44
N LEU A 74 17.77 -1.69 -8.60
CA LEU A 74 17.33 -2.97 -9.18
C LEU A 74 16.92 -2.89 -10.64
N LEU A 75 16.52 -1.70 -11.12
CA LEU A 75 16.03 -1.47 -12.47
C LEU A 75 16.88 -0.46 -13.25
N GLY A 76 17.77 0.30 -12.60
CA GLY A 76 18.50 1.39 -13.21
C GLY A 76 17.61 2.61 -13.54
N GLU A 77 16.39 2.68 -13.00
CA GLU A 77 15.46 3.79 -13.22
C GLU A 77 15.86 4.99 -12.35
N LEU A 78 16.25 6.09 -12.98
CA LEU A 78 16.53 7.34 -12.27
C LEU A 78 15.20 8.03 -11.93
N ALA A 79 14.98 8.30 -10.65
CA ALA A 79 13.89 9.18 -10.24
C ALA A 79 14.25 10.64 -10.56
N ASP A 80 13.40 11.33 -11.33
CA ASP A 80 13.60 12.73 -11.69
C ASP A 80 13.60 13.60 -10.40
N ARG A 81 14.26 14.76 -10.48
CA ARG A 81 14.27 15.77 -9.40
C ARG A 81 12.87 16.16 -8.96
N ARG A 82 11.90 16.13 -9.88
CA ARG A 82 10.49 16.42 -9.61
C ARG A 82 9.87 15.37 -8.69
N VAL A 83 10.19 14.09 -8.88
CA VAL A 83 9.76 12.99 -8.00
C VAL A 83 10.25 13.24 -6.58
N TRP A 84 11.54 13.58 -6.42
CA TRP A 84 12.11 13.89 -5.10
C TRP A 84 11.48 15.13 -4.45
N ALA A 85 11.26 16.20 -5.22
CA ALA A 85 10.59 17.40 -4.73
C ALA A 85 9.16 17.10 -4.26
N THR A 86 8.41 16.30 -5.03
CA THR A 86 7.05 15.88 -4.66
C THR A 86 7.06 15.01 -3.40
N ILE A 87 8.01 14.07 -3.28
CA ILE A 87 8.18 13.24 -2.07
C ILE A 87 8.38 14.13 -0.84
N VAL A 88 9.27 15.13 -0.92
CA VAL A 88 9.55 16.04 0.20
C VAL A 88 8.30 16.84 0.58
N LEU A 89 7.58 17.39 -0.40
CA LEU A 89 6.35 18.14 -0.15
C LEU A 89 5.26 17.29 0.49
N VAL A 90 5.02 16.09 -0.06
CA VAL A 90 4.03 15.15 0.46
C VAL A 90 4.40 14.72 1.89
N PHE A 91 5.67 14.38 2.11
CA PHE A 91 6.13 13.97 3.44
C PHE A 91 5.98 15.11 4.46
N SER A 92 6.27 16.36 4.08
CA SER A 92 6.04 17.52 4.93
C SER A 92 4.56 17.70 5.28
N GLY A 93 3.66 17.50 4.33
CA GLY A 93 2.21 17.58 4.57
C GLY A 93 1.71 16.49 5.52
N ILE A 94 2.23 15.26 5.39
CA ILE A 94 1.90 14.14 6.28
C ILE A 94 2.44 14.39 7.69
N LEU A 95 3.68 14.91 7.82
CA LEU A 95 4.24 15.30 9.11
C LEU A 95 3.40 16.38 9.80
N MET A 96 2.91 17.37 9.06
CA MET A 96 1.99 18.38 9.60
C MET A 96 0.69 17.75 10.11
N SER A 97 0.13 16.79 9.37
CA SER A 97 -1.08 16.09 9.80
C SER A 97 -0.87 15.33 11.11
N VAL A 98 0.23 14.58 11.22
CA VAL A 98 0.57 13.82 12.44
C VAL A 98 0.90 14.74 13.61
N ALA A 99 1.56 15.87 13.37
CA ALA A 99 1.81 16.87 14.42
C ALA A 99 0.49 17.39 15.04
N GLY A 100 -0.54 17.58 14.22
CA GLY A 100 -1.88 17.93 14.70
C GLY A 100 -2.53 16.86 15.60
N ASP A 101 -2.24 15.58 15.34
CA ASP A 101 -2.75 14.48 16.17
C ASP A 101 -1.96 14.36 17.48
N ILE A 102 -0.65 14.66 17.49
CA ILE A 102 0.19 14.74 18.70
C ILE A 102 -0.31 15.86 19.62
N GLU A 103 -0.63 17.03 19.10
CA GLU A 103 -1.20 18.13 19.89
C GLU A 103 -2.52 17.76 20.59
N ARG A 104 -3.26 16.77 20.06
CA ARG A 104 -4.48 16.22 20.67
C ARG A 104 -4.23 15.20 21.77
N GLY A 105 -2.97 14.96 22.14
CA GLY A 105 -2.59 14.10 23.27
C GLY A 105 -2.18 12.68 22.89
N MET A 106 -1.73 12.46 21.64
CA MET A 106 -1.13 11.19 21.25
C MET A 106 0.20 11.00 21.99
N ASN A 107 0.30 9.94 22.78
CA ASN A 107 1.55 9.58 23.47
C ASN A 107 2.44 8.77 22.53
N ILE A 108 3.74 9.07 22.57
CA ILE A 108 4.77 8.30 21.87
C ILE A 108 5.43 7.39 22.90
N ASP A 109 4.96 6.17 23.00
CA ASP A 109 5.51 5.12 23.85
C ASP A 109 6.25 4.06 23.03
N PHE A 110 6.74 3.01 23.69
CA PHE A 110 7.46 1.94 23.03
C PHE A 110 6.57 1.15 22.04
N GLU A 111 5.29 0.99 22.32
CA GLU A 111 4.34 0.32 21.44
C GLU A 111 4.12 1.13 20.17
N THR A 112 3.97 2.44 20.29
CA THR A 112 3.90 3.38 19.16
C THR A 112 5.14 3.29 18.27
N LEU A 113 6.33 3.20 18.85
CA LEU A 113 7.58 3.02 18.10
C LEU A 113 7.61 1.67 17.35
N LEU A 114 7.19 0.59 17.98
CA LEU A 114 7.06 -0.72 17.33
C LEU A 114 6.06 -0.68 16.19
N GLY A 115 4.93 0.00 16.37
CA GLY A 115 3.95 0.22 15.30
C GLY A 115 4.52 0.99 14.10
N ALA A 116 5.33 2.02 14.36
CA ALA A 116 6.05 2.75 13.31
C ALA A 116 7.06 1.85 12.58
N CYS A 117 7.79 1.00 13.30
CA CYS A 117 8.69 0.01 12.67
C CYS A 117 7.93 -0.99 11.80
N CYS A 118 6.74 -1.45 12.25
CA CYS A 118 5.86 -2.27 11.44
C CYS A 118 5.41 -1.53 10.17
N GLY A 119 5.04 -0.25 10.28
CA GLY A 119 4.70 0.59 9.12
C GLY A 119 5.86 0.72 8.12
N LEU A 120 7.10 0.87 8.59
CA LEU A 120 8.29 0.84 7.75
C LEU A 120 8.48 -0.52 7.05
N ALA A 121 8.26 -1.62 7.75
CA ALA A 121 8.32 -2.96 7.16
C ALA A 121 7.25 -3.16 6.08
N VAL A 122 6.04 -2.59 6.27
CA VAL A 122 5.01 -2.50 5.23
C VAL A 122 5.51 -1.71 4.03
N ALA A 123 6.11 -0.53 4.26
CA ALA A 123 6.63 0.32 3.19
C ALA A 123 7.69 -0.39 2.35
N ILE A 124 8.62 -1.09 2.99
CA ILE A 124 9.64 -1.91 2.32
C ILE A 124 8.97 -3.02 1.50
N SER A 125 8.03 -3.75 2.09
CA SER A 125 7.31 -4.84 1.42
C SER A 125 6.55 -4.36 0.18
N LEU A 126 5.85 -3.23 0.26
CA LEU A 126 5.12 -2.62 -0.85
C LEU A 126 6.06 -2.13 -1.95
N ALA A 127 7.14 -1.45 -1.58
CA ALA A 127 8.12 -0.96 -2.54
C ALA A 127 8.76 -2.13 -3.32
N PHE A 128 9.13 -3.22 -2.64
CA PHE A 128 9.60 -4.44 -3.30
C PHE A 128 8.54 -5.05 -4.21
N ASN A 129 7.27 -5.13 -3.79
CA ASN A 129 6.18 -5.61 -4.62
C ASN A 129 6.11 -4.84 -5.94
N PHE A 130 6.10 -3.51 -5.90
CA PHE A 130 6.02 -2.68 -7.10
C PHE A 130 7.22 -2.86 -8.02
N VAL A 131 8.42 -2.88 -7.45
CA VAL A 131 9.68 -3.06 -8.23
C VAL A 131 9.76 -4.45 -8.86
N ILE A 132 9.40 -5.51 -8.12
CA ILE A 132 9.42 -6.88 -8.65
C ILE A 132 8.40 -7.05 -9.77
N ILE A 133 7.17 -6.53 -9.60
CA ILE A 133 6.13 -6.55 -10.64
C ILE A 133 6.58 -5.77 -11.89
N ARG A 134 7.24 -4.62 -11.70
CA ARG A 134 7.82 -3.82 -12.78
C ARG A 134 8.91 -4.56 -13.53
N LYS A 135 9.82 -5.19 -12.80
CA LYS A 135 10.95 -5.96 -13.35
C LYS A 135 10.51 -7.20 -14.11
N ASN A 136 9.48 -7.89 -13.62
CA ASN A 136 9.04 -9.18 -14.14
C ASN A 136 7.59 -9.10 -14.62
N LYS A 137 7.38 -8.48 -15.77
CA LYS A 137 6.03 -8.24 -16.35
C LYS A 137 5.22 -9.52 -16.59
N THR A 138 5.87 -10.69 -16.69
CA THR A 138 5.25 -12.00 -16.93
C THR A 138 4.87 -12.75 -15.65
N VAL A 139 5.29 -12.28 -14.46
CA VAL A 139 4.94 -12.96 -13.20
C VAL A 139 3.43 -12.86 -12.95
N PRO A 140 2.75 -13.97 -12.60
CA PRO A 140 1.33 -13.96 -12.26
C PRO A 140 1.15 -13.35 -10.86
N PHE A 141 1.15 -12.01 -10.78
CA PHE A 141 1.10 -11.29 -9.52
C PHE A 141 -0.20 -11.57 -8.76
N GLU A 142 -1.30 -11.83 -9.46
CA GLU A 142 -2.58 -12.17 -8.87
C GLU A 142 -2.47 -13.42 -8.00
N LEU A 143 -1.80 -14.46 -8.51
CA LEU A 143 -1.57 -15.69 -7.75
C LEU A 143 -0.61 -15.47 -6.58
N ALA A 144 0.44 -14.68 -6.77
CA ALA A 144 1.43 -14.41 -5.72
C ALA A 144 0.81 -13.61 -4.57
N ILE A 145 0.09 -12.53 -4.88
CA ILE A 145 -0.63 -11.70 -3.90
C ILE A 145 -1.71 -12.52 -3.21
N GLY A 146 -2.48 -13.32 -3.97
CA GLY A 146 -3.52 -14.18 -3.44
C GLY A 146 -2.97 -15.21 -2.45
N LEU A 147 -1.88 -15.89 -2.81
CA LEU A 147 -1.24 -16.88 -1.96
C LEU A 147 -0.67 -16.24 -0.67
N GLY A 148 0.04 -15.11 -0.82
CA GLY A 148 0.60 -14.39 0.32
C GLY A 148 -0.48 -13.88 1.28
N ALA A 149 -1.56 -13.31 0.75
CA ALA A 149 -2.69 -12.85 1.56
C ALA A 149 -3.44 -14.01 2.25
N LEU A 150 -3.55 -15.18 1.61
CA LEU A 150 -4.12 -16.36 2.24
C LEU A 150 -3.25 -16.87 3.38
N ILE A 151 -1.95 -17.03 3.15
CA ILE A 151 -1.01 -17.49 4.20
C ILE A 151 -1.08 -16.55 5.39
N ALA A 152 -0.97 -15.23 5.18
CA ALA A 152 -1.06 -14.24 6.25
C ALA A 152 -2.42 -14.30 6.97
N GLY A 153 -3.52 -14.42 6.23
CA GLY A 153 -4.86 -14.52 6.80
C GLY A 153 -5.09 -15.80 7.60
N CYS A 154 -4.64 -16.95 7.10
CA CYS A 154 -4.73 -18.23 7.82
C CYS A 154 -3.86 -18.21 9.09
N THR A 155 -2.65 -17.65 9.01
CA THR A 155 -1.76 -17.51 10.17
C THR A 155 -2.38 -16.60 11.23
N ALA A 156 -2.90 -15.45 10.84
CA ALA A 156 -3.58 -14.53 11.75
C ALA A 156 -4.82 -15.17 12.40
N PHE A 157 -5.61 -15.90 11.61
CA PHE A 157 -6.81 -16.58 12.08
C PHE A 157 -6.49 -17.70 13.10
N TYR A 158 -5.38 -18.41 12.89
CA TYR A 158 -4.91 -19.45 13.81
C TYR A 158 -4.34 -18.86 15.10
N LEU A 159 -3.57 -17.77 15.01
CA LEU A 159 -2.91 -17.15 16.16
C LEU A 159 -3.85 -16.29 17.02
N TRP A 160 -4.97 -15.81 16.45
CA TRP A 160 -5.89 -14.88 17.11
C TRP A 160 -7.32 -15.45 17.19
N PRO A 161 -7.63 -16.26 18.22
CA PRO A 161 -8.96 -16.88 18.38
C PRO A 161 -10.11 -15.88 18.44
N ALA A 162 -9.85 -14.65 18.87
CA ALA A 162 -10.85 -13.57 18.89
C ALA A 162 -11.42 -13.23 17.51
N ALA A 163 -10.74 -13.56 16.40
CA ALA A 163 -11.24 -13.39 15.05
C ALA A 163 -12.55 -14.15 14.77
N TRP A 164 -12.83 -15.21 15.55
CA TRP A 164 -14.07 -15.99 15.46
C TRP A 164 -15.28 -15.31 16.11
N GLN A 165 -15.04 -14.28 16.91
CA GLN A 165 -16.08 -13.59 17.67
C GLN A 165 -16.65 -12.36 16.94
N VAL A 166 -16.12 -12.05 15.76
CA VAL A 166 -16.61 -10.91 14.95
C VAL A 166 -18.04 -11.20 14.50
N ARG A 167 -18.97 -10.33 14.88
CA ARG A 167 -20.40 -10.45 14.57
C ARG A 167 -21.00 -9.11 14.17
N GLY A 168 -22.20 -9.15 13.58
CA GLY A 168 -22.98 -7.96 13.25
C GLY A 168 -22.40 -7.12 12.12
N ALA A 169 -22.49 -5.80 12.22
CA ALA A 169 -22.07 -4.86 11.18
C ALA A 169 -20.57 -4.96 10.83
N SER A 170 -19.74 -5.27 11.81
CA SER A 170 -18.29 -5.45 11.58
C SER A 170 -17.99 -6.56 10.58
N LEU A 171 -18.77 -7.64 10.57
CA LEU A 171 -18.62 -8.72 9.60
C LEU A 171 -18.90 -8.23 8.16
N ILE A 172 -19.90 -7.37 7.99
CA ILE A 172 -20.25 -6.78 6.69
C ILE A 172 -19.10 -5.90 6.21
N TYR A 173 -18.58 -5.00 7.05
CA TYR A 173 -17.47 -4.12 6.68
C TYR A 173 -16.19 -4.90 6.33
N ILE A 174 -15.83 -5.91 7.11
CA ILE A 174 -14.68 -6.78 6.83
C ILE A 174 -14.91 -7.55 5.53
N SER A 175 -16.12 -8.03 5.27
CA SER A 175 -16.45 -8.75 4.05
C SER A 175 -16.38 -7.86 2.82
N VAL A 176 -16.94 -6.66 2.86
CA VAL A 176 -16.89 -5.70 1.75
C VAL A 176 -15.44 -5.30 1.48
N THR A 177 -14.68 -4.97 2.54
CA THR A 177 -13.27 -4.61 2.41
C THR A 177 -12.46 -5.76 1.82
N GLY A 178 -12.62 -6.98 2.34
CA GLY A 178 -11.83 -8.14 1.94
C GLY A 178 -12.23 -8.76 0.60
N LEU A 179 -13.49 -8.67 0.18
CA LEU A 179 -13.97 -9.27 -1.08
C LEU A 179 -13.97 -8.30 -2.25
N ILE A 180 -14.09 -7.00 -2.00
CA ILE A 180 -14.27 -6.00 -3.06
C ILE A 180 -13.15 -4.97 -3.02
N ILE A 181 -13.02 -4.20 -1.92
CA ILE A 181 -12.14 -3.03 -1.88
C ILE A 181 -10.67 -3.44 -2.07
N LEU A 182 -10.16 -4.33 -1.24
CA LEU A 182 -8.77 -4.76 -1.31
C LEU A 182 -8.42 -5.46 -2.63
N PRO A 183 -9.21 -6.44 -3.14
CA PRO A 183 -8.91 -7.05 -4.42
C PRO A 183 -8.89 -6.06 -5.58
N VAL A 184 -9.86 -5.16 -5.65
CA VAL A 184 -9.93 -4.16 -6.73
C VAL A 184 -8.75 -3.19 -6.63
N SER A 185 -8.48 -2.65 -5.45
CA SER A 185 -7.39 -1.69 -5.24
C SER A 185 -6.02 -2.30 -5.56
N PHE A 186 -5.69 -3.46 -4.99
CA PHE A 186 -4.41 -4.12 -5.24
C PHE A 186 -4.25 -4.61 -6.68
N PHE A 187 -5.33 -5.03 -7.33
CA PHE A 187 -5.29 -5.40 -8.75
C PHE A 187 -4.89 -4.23 -9.62
N PHE A 188 -5.56 -3.08 -9.47
CA PHE A 188 -5.23 -1.88 -10.26
C PHE A 188 -3.86 -1.32 -9.91
N LEU A 189 -3.49 -1.32 -8.64
CA LEU A 189 -2.17 -0.86 -8.17
C LEU A 189 -1.04 -1.73 -8.75
N SER A 190 -1.20 -3.05 -8.71
CA SER A 190 -0.24 -3.99 -9.30
C SER A 190 -0.18 -3.89 -10.82
N LYS A 191 -1.31 -3.67 -11.48
CA LYS A 191 -1.36 -3.43 -12.93
C LYS A 191 -0.67 -2.11 -13.29
N ALA A 192 -0.89 -1.05 -12.53
CA ALA A 192 -0.21 0.23 -12.70
C ALA A 192 1.32 0.10 -12.57
N SER A 193 1.80 -0.74 -11.64
CA SER A 193 3.23 -1.00 -11.46
C SER A 193 3.92 -1.64 -12.67
N ARG A 194 3.15 -2.26 -13.59
CA ARG A 194 3.69 -2.75 -14.88
C ARG A 194 3.83 -1.65 -15.93
N LEU A 195 3.06 -0.58 -15.80
CA LEU A 195 2.92 0.47 -16.82
C LEU A 195 3.80 1.69 -16.52
N THR A 196 4.03 1.98 -15.25
CA THR A 196 4.81 3.15 -14.82
C THR A 196 5.84 2.78 -13.75
N SER A 197 6.71 3.73 -13.35
CA SER A 197 7.73 3.50 -12.33
C SER A 197 7.10 3.18 -10.96
N ALA A 198 7.81 2.39 -10.15
CA ALA A 198 7.37 2.03 -8.81
C ALA A 198 7.19 3.27 -7.91
N ALA A 199 8.03 4.30 -8.08
CA ALA A 199 7.91 5.57 -7.37
C ALA A 199 6.61 6.30 -7.73
N ASN A 200 6.21 6.36 -9.00
CA ASN A 200 4.98 7.01 -9.44
C ASN A 200 3.74 6.31 -8.87
N VAL A 201 3.70 4.99 -8.92
CA VAL A 201 2.59 4.20 -8.36
C VAL A 201 2.45 4.43 -6.86
N SER A 202 3.56 4.41 -6.14
CA SER A 202 3.57 4.63 -4.69
C SER A 202 3.18 6.07 -4.31
N MET A 203 3.53 7.08 -5.11
CA MET A 203 3.07 8.45 -4.87
C MET A 203 1.55 8.58 -5.01
N ILE A 204 0.95 7.95 -6.04
CA ILE A 204 -0.51 7.95 -6.19
C ILE A 204 -1.18 7.26 -5.00
N MET A 205 -0.57 6.19 -4.49
CA MET A 205 -1.06 5.49 -3.29
C MET A 205 -1.12 6.41 -2.06
N LEU A 206 -0.24 7.42 -1.96
CA LEU A 206 -0.26 8.38 -0.85
C LEU A 206 -1.53 9.25 -0.79
N LEU A 207 -2.35 9.29 -1.83
CA LEU A 207 -3.68 9.91 -1.75
C LEU A 207 -4.55 9.25 -0.67
N GLU A 208 -4.32 7.97 -0.37
CA GLU A 208 -5.02 7.24 0.68
C GLU A 208 -4.81 7.89 2.06
N THR A 209 -3.58 8.37 2.35
CA THR A 209 -3.26 8.99 3.64
C THR A 209 -4.03 10.29 3.88
N VAL A 210 -4.49 10.95 2.83
CA VAL A 210 -5.31 12.18 2.91
C VAL A 210 -6.78 11.88 2.83
N LEU A 211 -7.16 10.95 1.95
CA LEU A 211 -8.56 10.56 1.80
C LEU A 211 -9.07 9.82 3.03
N GLY A 212 -8.19 9.11 3.77
CA GLY A 212 -8.56 8.43 5.01
C GLY A 212 -9.21 9.36 6.04
N PRO A 213 -8.54 10.40 6.53
CA PRO A 213 -9.12 11.41 7.43
C PRO A 213 -10.37 12.09 6.87
N LEU A 214 -10.42 12.33 5.56
CA LEU A 214 -11.59 12.93 4.90
C LEU A 214 -12.81 12.00 4.98
N TRP A 215 -12.65 10.70 4.75
CA TRP A 215 -13.73 9.72 4.88
C TRP A 215 -14.18 9.56 6.32
N VAL A 216 -13.25 9.61 7.30
CA VAL A 216 -13.59 9.61 8.73
C VAL A 216 -14.42 10.84 9.07
N TRP A 217 -14.04 12.03 8.63
CA TRP A 217 -14.81 13.26 8.83
C TRP A 217 -16.21 13.17 8.23
N LEU A 218 -16.35 12.71 6.99
CA LEU A 218 -17.65 12.57 6.33
C LEU A 218 -18.52 11.48 6.95
N GLY A 219 -17.94 10.38 7.39
CA GLY A 219 -18.65 9.21 7.92
C GLY A 219 -19.01 9.34 9.40
N ILE A 220 -18.07 9.75 10.25
CA ILE A 220 -18.20 9.77 11.71
C ILE A 220 -18.41 11.21 12.23
N LYS A 221 -18.25 12.21 11.38
CA LYS A 221 -18.35 13.66 11.68
C LYS A 221 -17.31 14.17 12.68
N GLU A 222 -16.22 13.46 12.87
CA GLU A 222 -15.06 13.94 13.60
C GLU A 222 -14.34 14.99 12.77
N THR A 223 -14.35 16.25 13.22
CA THR A 223 -13.67 17.34 12.51
C THR A 223 -12.15 17.19 12.63
N PRO A 224 -11.42 17.13 11.51
CA PRO A 224 -9.97 17.10 11.56
C PRO A 224 -9.39 18.41 12.12
N ASN A 225 -8.20 18.35 12.71
CA ASN A 225 -7.49 19.53 13.17
C ASN A 225 -7.10 20.43 11.99
N SER A 226 -6.88 21.72 12.25
CA SER A 226 -6.41 22.68 11.25
C SER A 226 -5.09 22.26 10.60
N LEU A 227 -4.17 21.68 11.37
CA LEU A 227 -2.89 21.15 10.86
C LEU A 227 -3.11 19.93 9.97
N THR A 228 -4.04 19.04 10.31
CA THR A 228 -4.42 17.88 9.49
C THR A 228 -5.02 18.33 8.16
N LEU A 229 -5.87 19.36 8.17
CA LEU A 229 -6.43 19.94 6.94
C LEU A 229 -5.37 20.60 6.08
N LEU A 230 -4.49 21.41 6.65
CA LEU A 230 -3.39 22.07 5.92
C LEU A 230 -2.43 21.03 5.33
N GLY A 231 -2.04 20.03 6.11
CA GLY A 231 -1.22 18.92 5.64
C GLY A 231 -1.88 18.17 4.49
N GLY A 232 -3.17 17.88 4.59
CA GLY A 232 -3.96 17.24 3.54
C GLY A 232 -4.01 18.06 2.25
N VAL A 233 -4.26 19.36 2.33
CA VAL A 233 -4.26 20.26 1.16
C VAL A 233 -2.88 20.29 0.50
N LEU A 234 -1.80 20.33 1.29
CA LEU A 234 -0.43 20.30 0.77
C LEU A 234 -0.14 18.99 0.01
N VAL A 235 -0.55 17.84 0.55
CA VAL A 235 -0.36 16.53 -0.09
C VAL A 235 -1.16 16.45 -1.41
N VAL A 236 -2.46 16.78 -1.39
CA VAL A 236 -3.31 16.75 -2.60
C VAL A 236 -2.78 17.72 -3.66
N GLY A 237 -2.38 18.92 -3.24
CA GLY A 237 -1.82 19.94 -4.14
C GLY A 237 -0.51 19.47 -4.78
N ALA A 238 0.42 18.89 -3.99
CA ALA A 238 1.68 18.37 -4.49
C ALA A 238 1.49 17.20 -5.48
N LEU A 239 0.63 16.23 -5.13
CA LEU A 239 0.32 15.09 -5.99
C LEU A 239 -0.45 15.52 -7.24
N GLY A 240 -1.44 16.40 -7.11
CA GLY A 240 -2.19 16.94 -8.25
C GLY A 240 -1.29 17.68 -9.24
N PHE A 241 -0.38 18.53 -8.74
CA PHE A 241 0.61 19.22 -9.57
C PHE A 241 1.56 18.24 -10.26
N PHE A 242 2.03 17.23 -9.54
CA PHE A 242 2.89 16.19 -10.10
C PHE A 242 2.18 15.44 -11.25
N LEU A 243 0.96 14.97 -11.03
CA LEU A 243 0.19 14.24 -12.03
C LEU A 243 -0.16 15.10 -13.24
N TYR A 244 -0.53 16.37 -13.03
CA TYR A 244 -0.80 17.33 -14.11
C TYR A 244 0.41 17.52 -15.01
N ARG A 245 1.59 17.69 -14.44
CA ARG A 245 2.84 17.83 -15.18
C ARG A 245 3.22 16.56 -15.93
N GLN A 246 3.03 15.38 -15.31
CA GLN A 246 3.32 14.10 -15.93
C GLN A 246 2.39 13.81 -17.13
N ALA A 247 1.12 14.19 -17.04
CA ALA A 247 0.15 14.03 -18.13
C ALA A 247 0.47 14.90 -19.35
N GLY A 248 1.20 16.01 -19.18
CA GLY A 248 1.63 16.90 -20.26
C GLY A 248 2.92 16.46 -20.98
N GLU A 249 3.61 15.43 -20.50
CA GLU A 249 4.80 14.91 -21.16
C GLU A 249 4.40 13.77 -22.13
N PRO A 250 4.81 13.83 -23.43
CA PRO A 250 4.56 12.71 -24.35
C PRO A 250 5.24 11.46 -23.80
N ALA A 251 4.54 10.33 -23.86
CA ALA A 251 5.10 9.04 -23.51
C ALA A 251 6.38 8.83 -24.32
N LEU A 252 7.53 8.82 -23.66
CA LEU A 252 8.77 8.39 -24.30
C LEU A 252 8.60 6.90 -24.64
N GLU A 253 8.45 6.64 -25.94
CA GLU A 253 8.41 5.30 -26.55
C GLU A 253 9.71 4.51 -26.29
#